data_76622aa526dd7a19198b631becfce719
#
_entry.id   76622aa526dd7a19198b631becfce719
#
_cell.length_a   1.000
_cell.length_b   1.000
_cell.length_c   1.000
_cell.angle_alpha   90.00
_cell.angle_beta   90.00
_cell.angle_gamma   90.00
#
_symmetry.space_group_name_H-M   'P 1'
#
loop_
_entity.id
_entity.type
_entity.pdbx_description
1 polymer ?
#
loop_
_entity_poly.entity_id
_entity_poly.type
_entity_poly.pdbx_seq_one_letter_code
_entity_poly.pdbx_strand_id
1 'polypeptide(L)'
;DVLGSRGLGDVYKRQLVDYLDAKEENAKLWKYYELKKENPSYDILPAGVLRRDANDDFYSFTLDKGSTDNVEKNDPVITENGLIGWVSDVELTTCRVRTILSPDTKASAIDKKTSDNGIISGNAEYCDDNLTCLTKIAENNKIKVGDIVVTSGTGGVYPKNLIIGKVKELKFNSYDTTRYAVVEPYEDIRTVTSAAIITDFDGKGEVKK
;
A
#
# COMPACT_ATOMS: atom_id res chain seq x y z
N ASP A 1 -5.77 49.95 15.10
CA ASP A 1 -6.19 48.63 15.71
C ASP A 1 -6.68 47.57 14.72
N VAL A 2 -6.70 47.85 13.42
CA VAL A 2 -7.10 46.85 12.40
C VAL A 2 -5.95 45.88 12.08
N LEU A 3 -4.69 46.22 12.33
CA LEU A 3 -3.51 45.38 12.10
C LEU A 3 -3.36 44.27 13.16
N GLY A 4 -3.81 44.48 14.39
CA GLY A 4 -3.75 43.49 15.46
C GLY A 4 -4.77 42.34 15.30
N SER A 5 -5.94 42.61 14.76
CA SER A 5 -7.01 41.61 14.59
C SER A 5 -6.75 40.65 13.43
N ARG A 6 -6.06 41.11 12.37
CA ARG A 6 -5.63 40.22 11.25
C ARG A 6 -4.56 39.23 11.68
N GLY A 7 -3.58 39.68 12.48
CA GLY A 7 -2.50 38.82 12.98
C GLY A 7 -3.01 37.72 13.91
N LEU A 8 -3.98 38.01 14.79
CA LEU A 8 -4.57 37.01 15.69
C LEU A 8 -5.39 35.96 14.93
N GLY A 9 -6.14 36.38 13.90
CA GLY A 9 -6.90 35.46 13.06
C GLY A 9 -6.00 34.49 12.28
N ASP A 10 -4.86 34.96 11.81
CA ASP A 10 -3.90 34.10 11.05
C ASP A 10 -3.15 33.14 11.98
N VAL A 11 -2.80 33.54 13.19
CA VAL A 11 -2.23 32.67 14.21
C VAL A 11 -3.22 31.58 14.61
N TYR A 12 -4.47 31.93 14.87
CA TYR A 12 -5.51 30.97 15.21
C TYR A 12 -5.76 29.94 14.09
N LYS A 13 -5.78 30.39 12.82
CA LYS A 13 -5.94 29.50 11.68
C LYS A 13 -4.78 28.53 11.55
N ARG A 14 -3.54 28.97 11.74
CA ARG A 14 -2.36 28.08 11.73
C ARG A 14 -2.43 27.05 12.86
N GLN A 15 -2.74 27.49 14.09
CA GLN A 15 -2.90 26.57 15.22
C GLN A 15 -4.01 25.54 14.99
N LEU A 16 -5.09 25.92 14.33
CA LEU A 16 -6.16 25.00 13.99
C LEU A 16 -5.71 23.96 12.93
N VAL A 17 -4.98 24.38 11.91
CA VAL A 17 -4.40 23.48 10.91
C VAL A 17 -3.43 22.51 11.58
N ASP A 18 -2.46 23.02 12.35
CA ASP A 18 -1.47 22.19 13.06
C ASP A 18 -2.14 21.16 14.00
N TYR A 19 -3.22 21.57 14.66
CA TYR A 19 -4.01 20.68 15.53
C TYR A 19 -4.73 19.57 14.73
N LEU A 20 -5.32 19.92 13.59
CA LEU A 20 -6.02 18.96 12.72
C LEU A 20 -5.03 17.95 12.12
N ASP A 21 -3.89 18.43 11.66
CA ASP A 21 -2.83 17.59 11.10
C ASP A 21 -2.28 16.62 12.16
N ALA A 22 -1.97 17.13 13.35
CA ALA A 22 -1.51 16.29 14.47
C ALA A 22 -2.55 15.25 14.90
N LYS A 23 -3.83 15.60 14.86
CA LYS A 23 -4.93 14.70 15.18
C LYS A 23 -5.07 13.59 14.14
N GLU A 24 -4.94 13.93 12.85
CA GLU A 24 -4.98 12.95 11.75
C GLU A 24 -3.79 11.99 11.83
N GLU A 25 -2.56 12.53 12.03
CA GLU A 25 -1.36 11.73 12.21
C GLU A 25 -1.47 10.78 13.41
N ASN A 26 -1.98 11.28 14.54
CA ASN A 26 -2.21 10.47 15.72
C ASN A 26 -3.20 9.32 15.43
N ALA A 27 -4.28 9.57 14.70
CA ALA A 27 -5.23 8.53 14.30
C ALA A 27 -4.59 7.44 13.43
N LYS A 28 -3.71 7.82 12.50
CA LYS A 28 -2.94 6.86 11.67
C LYS A 28 -1.98 6.01 12.52
N LEU A 29 -1.25 6.65 13.44
CA LEU A 29 -0.33 5.96 14.34
C LEU A 29 -1.06 4.95 15.24
N TRP A 30 -2.27 5.28 15.72
CA TRP A 30 -3.09 4.35 16.49
C TRP A 30 -3.48 3.11 15.67
N LYS A 31 -3.83 3.25 14.40
CA LYS A 31 -4.14 2.12 13.53
C LYS A 31 -2.91 1.23 13.28
N TYR A 32 -1.72 1.82 13.10
CA TYR A 32 -0.48 1.03 13.02
C TYR A 32 -0.16 0.30 14.34
N TYR A 33 -0.44 0.94 15.47
CA TYR A 33 -0.29 0.28 16.76
C TYR A 33 -1.25 -0.90 16.93
N GLU A 34 -2.51 -0.75 16.54
CA GLU A 34 -3.48 -1.86 16.53
C GLU A 34 -3.04 -2.98 15.60
N LEU A 35 -2.56 -2.68 14.39
CA LEU A 35 -2.02 -3.66 13.47
C LEU A 35 -0.82 -4.41 14.06
N LYS A 36 0.10 -3.72 14.73
CA LYS A 36 1.23 -4.34 15.44
C LYS A 36 0.75 -5.20 16.62
N LYS A 37 -0.27 -4.78 17.34
CA LYS A 37 -0.85 -5.54 18.46
C LYS A 37 -1.49 -6.85 17.99
N GLU A 38 -2.17 -6.83 16.84
CA GLU A 38 -2.75 -8.01 16.20
C GLU A 38 -1.68 -8.93 15.61
N ASN A 39 -0.54 -8.35 15.18
CA ASN A 39 0.58 -9.06 14.57
C ASN A 39 1.89 -8.66 15.28
N PRO A 40 2.19 -9.23 16.46
CA PRO A 40 3.34 -8.83 17.28
C PRO A 40 4.71 -8.98 16.60
N SER A 41 4.81 -9.85 15.60
CA SER A 41 6.01 -10.06 14.80
C SER A 41 6.30 -8.96 13.78
N TYR A 42 5.34 -8.08 13.48
CA TYR A 42 5.57 -7.01 12.53
C TYR A 42 6.42 -5.91 13.15
N ASP A 43 7.48 -5.53 12.47
CA ASP A 43 8.21 -4.30 12.76
C ASP A 43 7.76 -3.22 11.79
N ILE A 44 7.02 -2.23 12.32
CA ILE A 44 6.35 -1.21 11.52
C ILE A 44 7.06 0.13 11.73
N LEU A 45 7.58 0.68 10.64
CA LEU A 45 8.31 1.95 10.61
C LEU A 45 7.47 3.00 9.87
N PRO A 46 6.87 3.98 10.57
CA PRO A 46 6.17 5.09 9.93
C PRO A 46 7.13 5.96 9.12
N ALA A 47 6.69 6.45 7.96
CA ALA A 47 7.47 7.25 7.04
C ALA A 47 6.60 8.29 6.31
N GLY A 48 7.17 9.46 6.06
CA GLY A 48 6.57 10.52 5.26
C GLY A 48 6.93 10.42 3.78
N VAL A 49 6.02 10.80 2.92
CA VAL A 49 6.29 10.92 1.48
C VAL A 49 7.03 12.23 1.22
N LEU A 50 8.29 12.13 0.78
CA LEU A 50 9.12 13.30 0.45
C LEU A 50 8.79 13.87 -0.93
N ARG A 51 8.61 13.00 -1.90
CA ARG A 51 8.33 13.41 -3.30
C ARG A 51 7.67 12.27 -4.07
N ARG A 52 6.90 12.64 -5.09
CA ARG A 52 6.40 11.73 -6.11
C ARG A 52 7.26 11.84 -7.36
N ASP A 53 7.41 10.73 -8.07
CA ASP A 53 8.08 10.71 -9.36
C ASP A 53 7.11 11.17 -10.45
N ALA A 54 7.33 12.40 -10.96
CA ALA A 54 6.45 12.99 -11.97
C ALA A 54 6.55 12.30 -13.35
N ASN A 55 7.58 11.49 -13.57
CA ASN A 55 7.78 10.75 -14.83
C ASN A 55 7.36 9.28 -14.73
N ASP A 56 6.76 8.87 -13.61
CA ASP A 56 6.30 7.51 -13.42
C ASP A 56 4.76 7.45 -13.45
N ASP A 57 4.23 6.83 -14.48
CA ASP A 57 2.79 6.67 -14.70
C ASP A 57 2.10 5.82 -13.61
N PHE A 58 2.89 5.13 -12.76
CA PHE A 58 2.38 4.23 -11.73
C PHE A 58 2.47 4.80 -10.32
N TYR A 59 2.63 6.13 -10.20
CA TYR A 59 2.58 6.86 -8.93
C TYR A 59 3.63 6.46 -7.90
N SER A 60 4.82 6.02 -8.33
CA SER A 60 5.96 5.76 -7.45
C SER A 60 6.32 7.01 -6.64
N PHE A 61 6.82 6.81 -5.44
CA PHE A 61 7.20 7.89 -4.54
C PHE A 61 8.43 7.54 -3.69
N THR A 62 9.00 8.55 -3.05
CA THR A 62 10.14 8.42 -2.15
C THR A 62 9.70 8.70 -0.72
N LEU A 63 10.13 7.85 0.21
CA LEU A 63 9.94 8.00 1.66
C LEU A 63 11.19 8.54 2.34
N ASP A 64 11.03 9.16 3.52
CA ASP A 64 12.06 9.74 4.38
C ASP A 64 12.75 8.71 5.29
N LYS A 65 12.75 7.45 4.91
CA LYS A 65 13.39 6.33 5.62
C LYS A 65 14.27 5.54 4.68
N GLY A 66 15.43 5.08 5.18
CA GLY A 66 16.42 4.40 4.37
C GLY A 66 17.13 3.28 5.11
N SER A 67 18.31 2.90 4.61
CA SER A 67 19.10 1.81 5.20
C SER A 67 19.55 2.10 6.64
N THR A 68 19.66 3.36 7.05
CA THR A 68 19.94 3.75 8.44
C THR A 68 18.79 3.42 9.38
N ASP A 69 17.60 3.22 8.88
CA ASP A 69 16.38 2.85 9.61
C ASP A 69 16.05 1.35 9.44
N ASN A 70 17.00 0.53 8.98
CA ASN A 70 16.85 -0.89 8.67
C ASN A 70 15.85 -1.21 7.56
N VAL A 71 15.62 -0.26 6.62
CA VAL A 71 14.81 -0.51 5.45
C VAL A 71 15.60 -1.33 4.44
N GLU A 72 14.99 -2.39 3.91
CA GLU A 72 15.56 -3.26 2.90
C GLU A 72 14.73 -3.25 1.61
N LYS A 73 15.37 -3.65 0.52
CA LYS A 73 14.69 -3.86 -0.74
C LYS A 73 13.65 -4.98 -0.62
N ASN A 74 12.48 -4.78 -1.23
CA ASN A 74 11.29 -5.62 -1.18
C ASN A 74 10.48 -5.53 0.13
N ASP A 75 10.83 -4.67 1.07
CA ASP A 75 10.00 -4.45 2.24
C ASP A 75 8.60 -3.95 1.82
N PRO A 76 7.54 -4.52 2.40
CA PRO A 76 6.18 -4.08 2.13
C PRO A 76 5.91 -2.67 2.64
N VAL A 77 5.21 -1.88 1.84
CA VAL A 77 4.76 -0.53 2.21
C VAL A 77 3.24 -0.51 2.31
N ILE A 78 2.76 -0.06 3.45
CA ILE A 78 1.35 -0.05 3.82
C ILE A 78 0.87 1.34 4.22
N THR A 79 -0.44 1.53 4.16
CA THR A 79 -1.17 2.54 4.94
C THR A 79 -2.03 1.84 5.98
N GLU A 80 -2.79 2.60 6.75
CA GLU A 80 -3.80 2.07 7.65
C GLU A 80 -4.92 1.29 6.93
N ASN A 81 -5.06 1.45 5.61
CA ASN A 81 -6.11 0.82 4.81
C ASN A 81 -5.60 -0.43 4.06
N GLY A 82 -4.28 -0.68 4.05
CA GLY A 82 -3.71 -1.88 3.47
C GLY A 82 -2.41 -1.70 2.71
N LEU A 83 -2.07 -2.68 1.90
CA LEU A 83 -0.86 -2.71 1.08
C LEU A 83 -0.97 -1.71 -0.07
N ILE A 84 0.03 -0.83 -0.21
CA ILE A 84 0.11 0.16 -1.29
C ILE A 84 1.29 -0.06 -2.24
N GLY A 85 2.32 -0.78 -1.79
CA GLY A 85 3.52 -0.98 -2.61
C GLY A 85 4.63 -1.75 -1.89
N TRP A 86 5.84 -1.59 -2.41
CA TRP A 86 7.05 -2.22 -1.89
C TRP A 86 8.28 -1.35 -2.19
N VAL A 87 9.31 -1.50 -1.38
CA VAL A 87 10.58 -0.76 -1.51
C VAL A 87 11.38 -1.31 -2.68
N SER A 88 11.51 -0.53 -3.75
CA SER A 88 12.26 -0.91 -4.96
C SER A 88 13.74 -0.61 -4.86
N ASP A 89 14.12 0.50 -4.25
CA ASP A 89 15.49 0.95 -4.08
C ASP A 89 15.66 1.62 -2.72
N VAL A 90 16.84 1.45 -2.11
CA VAL A 90 17.16 1.96 -0.79
C VAL A 90 18.44 2.78 -0.85
N GLU A 91 18.37 4.01 -0.34
CA GLU A 91 19.50 4.90 -0.09
C GLU A 91 19.78 4.98 1.43
N LEU A 92 20.72 5.82 1.85
CA LEU A 92 21.08 5.92 3.28
C LEU A 92 19.89 6.39 4.13
N THR A 93 19.22 7.44 3.72
CA THR A 93 18.15 8.10 4.51
C THR A 93 16.80 8.12 3.80
N THR A 94 16.72 7.58 2.59
CA THR A 94 15.50 7.55 1.78
C THR A 94 15.32 6.19 1.12
N CYS A 95 14.10 5.86 0.74
CA CYS A 95 13.83 4.72 -0.12
C CYS A 95 12.77 5.06 -1.17
N ARG A 96 12.88 4.41 -2.32
CA ARG A 96 11.89 4.51 -3.40
C ARG A 96 10.87 3.39 -3.29
N VAL A 97 9.61 3.74 -3.41
CA VAL A 97 8.48 2.80 -3.36
C VAL A 97 7.87 2.66 -4.75
N ARG A 98 7.71 1.42 -5.19
CA ARG A 98 6.84 1.06 -6.33
C ARG A 98 5.48 0.66 -5.81
N THR A 99 4.44 1.18 -6.43
CA THR A 99 3.07 0.94 -6.00
C THR A 99 2.51 -0.38 -6.54
N ILE A 100 1.41 -0.85 -5.98
CA ILE A 100 0.68 -2.01 -6.52
C ILE A 100 -0.06 -1.70 -7.83
N LEU A 101 -0.04 -0.44 -8.29
CA LEU A 101 -0.55 -0.03 -9.61
C LEU A 101 0.46 -0.30 -10.72
N SER A 102 1.75 -0.54 -10.37
CA SER A 102 2.81 -0.84 -11.34
C SER A 102 2.72 -2.27 -11.87
N PRO A 103 2.89 -2.49 -13.19
CA PRO A 103 3.01 -3.83 -13.78
C PRO A 103 4.20 -4.64 -13.25
N ASP A 104 5.22 -3.96 -12.70
CA ASP A 104 6.39 -4.61 -12.10
C ASP A 104 6.07 -5.26 -10.75
N THR A 105 5.00 -4.87 -10.12
CA THR A 105 4.56 -5.46 -8.85
C THR A 105 4.05 -6.87 -9.07
N LYS A 106 4.56 -7.81 -8.27
CA LYS A 106 4.17 -9.22 -8.28
C LYS A 106 3.95 -9.68 -6.84
N ALA A 107 2.80 -9.37 -6.28
CA ALA A 107 2.44 -9.80 -4.94
C ALA A 107 1.51 -11.01 -4.98
N SER A 108 1.92 -12.10 -4.33
CA SER A 108 1.07 -13.28 -4.18
C SER A 108 -0.13 -12.96 -3.30
N ALA A 109 -1.33 -13.17 -3.81
CA ALA A 109 -2.57 -12.80 -3.15
C ALA A 109 -3.62 -13.93 -3.21
N ILE A 110 -4.58 -13.83 -2.30
CA ILE A 110 -5.71 -14.75 -2.24
C ILE A 110 -7.02 -13.97 -2.06
N ASP A 111 -8.09 -14.52 -2.57
CA ASP A 111 -9.43 -14.16 -2.13
C ASP A 111 -9.63 -14.63 -0.69
N LYS A 112 -10.02 -13.71 0.20
CA LYS A 112 -10.15 -14.02 1.64
C LYS A 112 -11.22 -15.07 1.94
N LYS A 113 -12.25 -15.14 1.09
CA LYS A 113 -13.43 -15.97 1.29
C LYS A 113 -13.27 -17.36 0.65
N THR A 114 -12.80 -17.41 -0.58
CA THR A 114 -12.72 -18.66 -1.36
C THR A 114 -11.34 -19.30 -1.27
N SER A 115 -10.32 -18.55 -0.83
CA SER A 115 -8.90 -18.92 -0.82
C SER A 115 -8.34 -19.20 -2.21
N ASP A 116 -8.99 -18.71 -3.26
CA ASP A 116 -8.47 -18.78 -4.60
C ASP A 116 -7.21 -17.91 -4.73
N ASN A 117 -6.15 -18.49 -5.27
CA ASN A 117 -4.84 -17.84 -5.41
C ASN A 117 -4.76 -17.01 -6.69
N GLY A 118 -3.95 -15.96 -6.64
CA GLY A 118 -3.60 -15.16 -7.78
C GLY A 118 -2.36 -14.30 -7.50
N ILE A 119 -2.02 -13.46 -8.46
CA ILE A 119 -0.92 -12.52 -8.34
C ILE A 119 -1.45 -11.11 -8.61
N ILE A 120 -1.24 -10.20 -7.67
CA ILE A 120 -1.46 -8.77 -7.89
C ILE A 120 -0.39 -8.25 -8.84
N SER A 121 -0.84 -7.59 -9.87
CA SER A 121 0.00 -6.88 -10.84
C SER A 121 -0.76 -5.66 -11.34
N GLY A 122 -0.13 -4.51 -11.31
CA GLY A 122 -0.72 -3.32 -11.92
C GLY A 122 -0.89 -3.45 -13.43
N ASN A 123 -1.65 -2.54 -14.00
CA ASN A 123 -1.89 -2.45 -15.43
C ASN A 123 -2.03 -0.97 -15.82
N ALA A 124 -1.35 -0.56 -16.89
CA ALA A 124 -1.38 0.82 -17.38
C ALA A 124 -2.80 1.30 -17.76
N GLU A 125 -3.70 0.39 -18.15
CA GLU A 125 -5.09 0.71 -18.47
C GLU A 125 -5.89 1.17 -17.24
N TYR A 126 -5.47 0.76 -16.02
CA TYR A 126 -6.26 0.93 -14.80
C TYR A 126 -5.59 1.80 -13.73
N CYS A 127 -4.32 2.17 -13.92
CA CYS A 127 -3.54 2.87 -12.89
C CYS A 127 -4.11 4.26 -12.57
N ASP A 128 -4.61 4.99 -13.57
CA ASP A 128 -5.21 6.32 -13.39
C ASP A 128 -6.54 6.27 -12.63
N ASP A 129 -7.22 5.15 -12.67
CA ASP A 129 -8.46 4.90 -11.90
C ASP A 129 -8.19 4.33 -10.50
N ASN A 130 -6.93 4.27 -10.07
CA ASN A 130 -6.51 3.65 -8.81
C ASN A 130 -6.92 2.17 -8.70
N LEU A 131 -6.78 1.41 -9.78
CA LEU A 131 -7.13 0.00 -9.84
C LEU A 131 -5.90 -0.85 -10.14
N THR A 132 -5.88 -2.05 -9.57
CA THR A 132 -4.88 -3.10 -9.87
C THR A 132 -5.58 -4.38 -10.33
N CYS A 133 -4.81 -5.38 -10.72
CA CYS A 133 -5.36 -6.64 -11.24
C CYS A 133 -4.88 -7.83 -10.41
N LEU A 134 -5.80 -8.71 -10.06
CA LEU A 134 -5.49 -10.07 -9.60
C LEU A 134 -5.49 -10.98 -10.80
N THR A 135 -4.31 -11.41 -11.22
CA THR A 135 -4.05 -12.23 -12.40
C THR A 135 -3.70 -13.67 -12.01
N LYS A 136 -3.55 -14.55 -13.00
CA LYS A 136 -3.22 -15.98 -12.79
C LYS A 136 -4.17 -16.71 -11.84
N ILE A 137 -5.43 -16.36 -11.86
CA ILE A 137 -6.49 -17.06 -11.14
C ILE A 137 -6.90 -18.33 -11.91
N ALA A 138 -7.20 -19.41 -11.18
CA ALA A 138 -7.62 -20.67 -11.80
C ALA A 138 -8.93 -20.50 -12.57
N GLU A 139 -9.14 -21.28 -13.65
CA GLU A 139 -10.38 -21.24 -14.43
C GLU A 139 -11.63 -21.56 -13.60
N ASN A 140 -11.51 -22.49 -12.66
CA ASN A 140 -12.57 -22.92 -11.78
C ASN A 140 -12.68 -22.13 -10.48
N ASN A 141 -12.05 -20.92 -10.43
CA ASN A 141 -12.12 -20.04 -9.27
C ASN A 141 -13.58 -19.66 -8.91
N LYS A 142 -13.79 -19.30 -7.65
CA LYS A 142 -15.10 -18.90 -7.10
C LYS A 142 -15.16 -17.43 -6.70
N ILE A 143 -14.16 -16.64 -7.12
CA ILE A 143 -14.04 -15.21 -6.84
C ILE A 143 -15.28 -14.49 -7.37
N LYS A 144 -15.81 -13.54 -6.61
CA LYS A 144 -16.97 -12.71 -6.97
C LYS A 144 -16.67 -11.24 -6.78
N VAL A 145 -17.41 -10.41 -7.49
CA VAL A 145 -17.41 -8.97 -7.25
C VAL A 145 -17.81 -8.68 -5.79
N GLY A 146 -17.03 -7.83 -5.14
CA GLY A 146 -17.17 -7.51 -3.71
C GLY A 146 -16.32 -8.35 -2.77
N ASP A 147 -15.69 -9.43 -3.21
CA ASP A 147 -14.79 -10.22 -2.36
C ASP A 147 -13.50 -9.45 -2.04
N ILE A 148 -12.94 -9.73 -0.86
CA ILE A 148 -11.75 -9.03 -0.33
C ILE A 148 -10.50 -9.81 -0.73
N VAL A 149 -9.55 -9.10 -1.34
CA VAL A 149 -8.24 -9.63 -1.73
C VAL A 149 -7.20 -9.27 -0.67
N VAL A 150 -6.43 -10.26 -0.22
CA VAL A 150 -5.36 -10.12 0.76
C VAL A 150 -4.09 -10.80 0.29
N THR A 151 -2.94 -10.45 0.86
CA THR A 151 -1.68 -11.16 0.60
C THR A 151 -1.74 -12.60 1.10
N SER A 152 -1.15 -13.52 0.34
CA SER A 152 -1.11 -14.95 0.71
C SER A 152 -0.01 -15.30 1.72
N GLY A 153 1.03 -14.48 1.83
CA GLY A 153 2.24 -14.80 2.58
C GLY A 153 3.20 -15.77 1.87
N THR A 154 2.84 -16.22 0.66
CA THR A 154 3.67 -17.15 -0.11
C THR A 154 4.92 -16.45 -0.64
N GLY A 155 6.07 -17.06 -0.47
CA GLY A 155 7.35 -16.54 -0.96
C GLY A 155 8.08 -15.63 0.03
N GLY A 156 7.54 -15.36 1.21
CA GLY A 156 8.24 -14.62 2.28
C GLY A 156 8.56 -13.14 1.97
N VAL A 157 7.95 -12.57 0.92
CA VAL A 157 8.12 -11.15 0.57
C VAL A 157 7.07 -10.27 1.24
N TYR A 158 5.87 -10.78 1.38
CA TYR A 158 4.77 -10.06 2.02
C TYR A 158 4.23 -10.89 3.19
N PRO A 159 3.94 -10.28 4.33
CA PRO A 159 3.25 -10.98 5.40
C PRO A 159 1.86 -11.42 4.93
N LYS A 160 1.33 -12.46 5.54
CA LYS A 160 0.02 -13.01 5.21
C LYS A 160 -1.10 -12.08 5.72
N ASN A 161 -2.20 -12.05 4.98
CA ASN A 161 -3.43 -11.33 5.33
C ASN A 161 -3.34 -9.79 5.32
N LEU A 162 -2.33 -9.16 4.72
CA LEU A 162 -2.42 -7.74 4.45
C LEU A 162 -3.54 -7.49 3.45
N ILE A 163 -4.42 -6.57 3.77
CA ILE A 163 -5.52 -6.19 2.89
C ILE A 163 -4.94 -5.45 1.67
N ILE A 164 -5.45 -5.78 0.49
CA ILE A 164 -5.07 -5.10 -0.76
C ILE A 164 -6.25 -4.25 -1.24
N GLY A 165 -7.43 -4.85 -1.37
CA GLY A 165 -8.60 -4.16 -1.85
C GLY A 165 -9.78 -5.10 -2.04
N LYS A 166 -10.75 -4.63 -2.79
CA LYS A 166 -12.00 -5.34 -3.10
C LYS A 166 -12.10 -5.61 -4.60
N VAL A 167 -12.58 -6.80 -4.97
CA VAL A 167 -12.87 -7.13 -6.38
C VAL A 167 -13.98 -6.23 -6.90
N LYS A 168 -13.66 -5.40 -7.90
CA LYS A 168 -14.60 -4.48 -8.55
C LYS A 168 -15.28 -5.13 -9.74
N GLU A 169 -14.51 -5.88 -10.53
CA GLU A 169 -14.98 -6.48 -11.77
C GLU A 169 -14.19 -7.76 -12.09
N LEU A 170 -14.81 -8.69 -12.79
CA LEU A 170 -14.16 -9.89 -13.34
C LEU A 170 -14.13 -9.76 -14.88
N LYS A 171 -12.96 -9.93 -15.45
CA LYS A 171 -12.74 -9.82 -16.90
C LYS A 171 -12.03 -11.05 -17.47
N PHE A 172 -12.09 -11.16 -18.78
CA PHE A 172 -11.33 -12.12 -19.55
C PHE A 172 -10.24 -11.39 -20.33
N ASN A 173 -9.07 -11.96 -20.35
CA ASN A 173 -8.02 -11.48 -21.23
C ASN A 173 -8.41 -11.83 -22.68
N SER A 174 -8.40 -10.83 -23.56
CA SER A 174 -8.78 -11.00 -24.97
C SER A 174 -7.81 -11.86 -25.77
N TYR A 175 -6.58 -12.07 -25.28
CA TYR A 175 -5.52 -12.77 -26.01
C TYR A 175 -5.43 -14.28 -25.66
N ASP A 176 -5.71 -14.66 -24.43
CA ASP A 176 -5.46 -16.03 -23.93
C ASP A 176 -6.65 -16.64 -23.18
N THR A 177 -7.79 -15.99 -23.19
CA THR A 177 -9.02 -16.39 -22.48
C THR A 177 -8.85 -16.59 -20.97
N THR A 178 -7.70 -16.22 -20.39
CA THR A 178 -7.52 -16.29 -18.94
C THR A 178 -8.39 -15.26 -18.22
N ARG A 179 -8.87 -15.63 -17.05
CA ARG A 179 -9.64 -14.71 -16.19
C ARG A 179 -8.72 -13.88 -15.34
N TYR A 180 -9.11 -12.65 -15.08
CA TYR A 180 -8.49 -11.81 -14.07
C TYR A 180 -9.57 -10.98 -13.35
N ALA A 181 -9.26 -10.56 -12.13
CA ALA A 181 -10.14 -9.67 -11.38
C ALA A 181 -9.51 -8.28 -11.32
N VAL A 182 -10.29 -7.25 -11.61
CA VAL A 182 -9.93 -5.86 -11.34
C VAL A 182 -10.21 -5.60 -9.86
N VAL A 183 -9.21 -5.13 -9.15
CA VAL A 183 -9.23 -4.90 -7.70
C VAL A 183 -9.11 -3.41 -7.42
N GLU A 184 -10.02 -2.89 -6.61
CA GLU A 184 -10.01 -1.52 -6.11
C GLU A 184 -9.34 -1.51 -4.73
N PRO A 185 -8.15 -0.92 -4.60
CA PRO A 185 -7.50 -0.72 -3.31
C PRO A 185 -8.38 0.11 -2.37
N TYR A 186 -8.28 -0.14 -1.06
CA TYR A 186 -8.97 0.67 -0.07
C TYR A 186 -8.32 2.04 0.15
N GLU A 187 -7.09 2.22 -0.35
CA GLU A 187 -6.35 3.48 -0.31
C GLU A 187 -6.30 4.12 -1.69
N ASP A 188 -6.43 5.44 -1.76
CA ASP A 188 -6.09 6.17 -2.98
C ASP A 188 -4.58 6.39 -3.04
N ILE A 189 -3.89 5.42 -3.67
CA ILE A 189 -2.43 5.38 -3.77
C ILE A 189 -1.86 6.63 -4.45
N ARG A 190 -2.64 7.28 -5.30
CA ARG A 190 -2.23 8.48 -6.06
C ARG A 190 -2.04 9.70 -5.15
N THR A 191 -2.66 9.73 -3.97
CA THR A 191 -2.69 10.89 -3.07
C THR A 191 -2.05 10.65 -1.70
N VAL A 192 -1.48 9.46 -1.46
CA VAL A 192 -0.83 9.11 -0.18
C VAL A 192 0.25 10.11 0.19
N THR A 193 0.20 10.63 1.41
CA THR A 193 1.17 11.59 1.97
C THR A 193 2.05 10.99 3.06
N SER A 194 1.61 9.88 3.66
CA SER A 194 2.34 9.13 4.68
C SER A 194 2.06 7.65 4.52
N ALA A 195 3.03 6.83 4.88
CA ALA A 195 2.95 5.38 4.81
C ALA A 195 3.69 4.75 5.99
N ALA A 196 3.69 3.43 6.09
CA ALA A 196 4.55 2.70 6.97
C ALA A 196 5.23 1.55 6.21
N ILE A 197 6.47 1.27 6.58
CA ILE A 197 7.26 0.18 6.02
C ILE A 197 7.23 -0.98 7.03
N ILE A 198 6.97 -2.20 6.59
CA ILE A 198 7.13 -3.40 7.42
C ILE A 198 8.55 -3.91 7.20
N THR A 199 9.43 -3.61 8.13
CA THR A 199 10.86 -3.97 8.03
C THR A 199 11.14 -5.41 8.43
N ASP A 200 10.28 -6.00 9.29
CA ASP A 200 10.38 -7.42 9.67
C ASP A 200 9.00 -8.03 9.96
N PHE A 201 8.88 -9.35 9.75
CA PHE A 201 7.67 -10.14 10.03
C PHE A 201 7.99 -11.64 10.01
N ASP A 202 7.16 -12.46 10.65
CA ASP A 202 7.30 -13.92 10.65
C ASP A 202 7.27 -14.52 9.25
N GLY A 203 8.35 -15.20 8.88
CA GLY A 203 8.51 -15.84 7.56
C GLY A 203 9.11 -14.92 6.48
N LYS A 204 9.63 -13.73 6.85
CA LYS A 204 10.38 -12.88 5.91
C LYS A 204 11.58 -13.66 5.35
N GLY A 205 11.69 -13.71 4.03
CA GLY A 205 12.77 -14.44 3.32
C GLY A 205 12.64 -15.96 3.31
N GLU A 206 11.64 -16.55 3.95
CA GLU A 206 11.41 -17.99 3.91
C GLU A 206 10.67 -18.41 2.63
N VAL A 207 11.35 -19.04 1.71
CA VAL A 207 10.71 -19.71 0.58
C VAL A 207 10.24 -21.08 1.06
N LYS A 208 8.99 -21.20 1.52
CA LYS A 208 8.37 -22.52 1.75
C LYS A 208 8.30 -23.24 0.40
N LYS A 209 9.12 -24.31 0.28
CA LYS A 209 9.10 -25.21 -0.87
C LYS A 209 7.81 -26.01 -0.94
#